data_d1fc89db1c0f617d0a0b4677f5837ca7
#
_entry.id   d1fc89db1c0f617d0a0b4677f5837ca7
#
_cell.length_a   1.000
_cell.length_b   1.000
_cell.length_c   1.000
_cell.angle_alpha   90.00
_cell.angle_beta   90.00
_cell.angle_gamma   90.00
#
_symmetry.space_group_name_H-M   'P 1'
#
loop_
_entity.id
_entity.type
_entity.pdbx_description
1 polymer ?
#
loop_
_entity_poly.entity_id
_entity_poly.type
_entity_poly.pdbx_seq_one_letter_code
_entity_poly.pdbx_strand_id
1 'polypeptide(L)'
;MLVLGNFLIAVANILNILLDIYYWIVIIAALISWVNPDPYNPVVRFLHAVTEPVLRPVRRLIGHRLGPIDISPLIVILAIIFIQKFLIASFIEIGHKIKGGAFI
;
A
#
# COMPACT_ATOMS: atom_id res chain seq x y z
N MET A 1 -1.91 -29.56 7.67
CA MET A 1 -0.97 -28.43 7.55
C MET A 1 -1.45 -27.18 8.31
N LEU A 2 -1.85 -27.43 9.55
CA LEU A 2 -2.32 -26.37 10.43
C LEU A 2 -1.27 -25.26 10.62
N VAL A 3 -0.02 -25.67 10.85
CA VAL A 3 1.08 -24.73 11.08
C VAL A 3 1.33 -23.89 9.83
N LEU A 4 1.36 -24.51 8.66
CA LEU A 4 1.56 -23.78 7.40
C LEU A 4 0.41 -22.81 7.13
N GLY A 5 -0.83 -23.25 7.36
CA GLY A 5 -1.99 -22.40 7.19
C GLY A 5 -1.95 -21.18 8.11
N ASN A 6 -1.60 -21.40 9.38
CA ASN A 6 -1.45 -20.31 10.34
C ASN A 6 -0.32 -19.35 9.94
N PHE A 7 0.78 -19.89 9.43
CA PHE A 7 1.89 -19.07 8.97
C PHE A 7 1.46 -18.15 7.82
N LEU A 8 0.78 -18.71 6.83
CA LEU A 8 0.29 -17.90 5.68
C LEU A 8 -0.66 -16.82 6.12
N ILE A 9 -1.60 -17.16 7.01
CA ILE A 9 -2.56 -16.18 7.52
C ILE A 9 -1.85 -15.08 8.31
N ALA A 10 -0.90 -15.44 9.15
CA ALA A 10 -0.16 -14.47 9.94
C ALA A 10 0.66 -13.53 9.06
N VAL A 11 1.35 -14.05 8.06
CA VAL A 11 2.12 -13.24 7.12
C VAL A 11 1.18 -12.30 6.35
N ALA A 12 0.05 -12.81 5.88
CA ALA A 12 -0.93 -12.00 5.16
C ALA A 12 -1.46 -10.87 6.03
N ASN A 13 -1.77 -11.16 7.29
CA ASN A 13 -2.27 -10.14 8.22
C ASN A 13 -1.23 -9.06 8.49
N ILE A 14 0.04 -9.45 8.66
CA ILE A 14 1.12 -8.49 8.88
C ILE A 14 1.29 -7.61 7.65
N LEU A 15 1.30 -8.20 6.46
CA LEU A 15 1.40 -7.43 5.22
C LEU A 15 0.23 -6.46 5.07
N ASN A 16 -0.96 -6.90 5.46
CA ASN A 16 -2.14 -6.03 5.40
C ASN A 16 -2.01 -4.83 6.34
N ILE A 17 -1.46 -5.03 7.53
CA ILE A 17 -1.21 -3.94 8.48
C ILE A 17 -0.19 -2.96 7.88
N LEU A 18 0.89 -3.46 7.29
CA LEU A 18 1.89 -2.61 6.67
C LEU A 18 1.32 -1.81 5.52
N LEU A 19 0.45 -2.43 4.71
CA LEU A 19 -0.23 -1.74 3.61
C LEU A 19 -1.19 -0.67 4.13
N ASP A 20 -1.89 -0.93 5.24
CA ASP A 20 -2.75 0.07 5.86
C ASP A 20 -1.94 1.29 6.31
N ILE A 21 -0.80 1.06 6.94
CA ILE A 21 0.07 2.14 7.39
C ILE A 21 0.55 2.95 6.18
N TYR A 22 1.00 2.27 5.14
CA TYR A 22 1.47 2.93 3.94
C TYR A 22 0.36 3.71 3.23
N TYR A 23 -0.83 3.14 3.21
CA TYR A 23 -2.03 3.80 2.67
C TYR A 23 -2.24 5.17 3.30
N TRP A 24 -2.19 5.24 4.63
CA TRP A 24 -2.36 6.50 5.35
C TRP A 24 -1.20 7.46 5.12
N ILE A 25 0.02 6.94 5.03
CA ILE A 25 1.19 7.77 4.73
C ILE A 25 1.02 8.43 3.35
N VAL A 26 0.57 7.67 2.35
CA VAL A 26 0.36 8.19 1.00
C VAL A 26 -0.75 9.25 1.00
N ILE A 27 -1.84 9.01 1.73
CA ILE A 27 -2.94 9.97 1.84
C ILE A 27 -2.44 11.29 2.45
N ILE A 28 -1.72 11.20 3.57
CA ILE A 28 -1.21 12.39 4.25
C ILE A 28 -0.23 13.14 3.35
N ALA A 29 0.66 12.42 2.68
CA ALA A 29 1.62 13.03 1.76
C ALA A 29 0.91 13.75 0.60
N ALA A 30 -0.16 13.13 0.06
CA ALA A 30 -0.93 13.74 -1.01
C ALA A 30 -1.63 15.03 -0.57
N LEU A 31 -2.27 14.98 0.59
CA LEU A 31 -2.96 16.16 1.13
C LEU A 31 -1.99 17.31 1.37
N ILE A 32 -0.82 17.00 1.93
CA ILE A 32 0.21 18.00 2.16
C ILE A 32 0.71 18.59 0.84
N SER A 33 0.93 17.75 -0.16
CA SER A 33 1.37 18.23 -1.49
C SER A 33 0.36 19.16 -2.14
N TRP A 34 -0.93 18.88 -1.96
CA TRP A 34 -1.99 19.69 -2.57
C TRP A 34 -2.20 21.03 -1.87
N VAL A 35 -1.80 21.11 -0.59
CA VAL A 35 -1.95 22.35 0.19
C VAL A 35 -0.70 23.26 0.08
N ASN A 36 0.26 22.86 -0.72
CA ASN A 36 1.49 23.61 -0.95
C ASN A 36 2.35 23.73 0.31
N PRO A 37 2.97 22.63 0.76
CA PRO A 37 3.70 22.59 2.01
C PRO A 37 5.06 23.26 1.91
N ASP A 38 5.60 23.59 3.07
CA ASP A 38 6.99 24.03 3.20
C ASP A 38 7.93 22.85 2.91
N PRO A 39 8.72 22.89 1.82
CA PRO A 39 9.61 21.78 1.48
C PRO A 39 10.75 21.59 2.47
N TYR A 40 10.99 22.54 3.35
CA TYR A 40 12.04 22.44 4.38
C TYR A 40 11.56 21.83 5.67
N ASN A 41 10.25 21.58 5.79
CA ASN A 41 9.68 20.94 6.99
C ASN A 41 10.16 19.47 7.05
N PRO A 42 10.77 19.03 8.17
CA PRO A 42 11.27 17.66 8.30
C PRO A 42 10.19 16.60 8.11
N VAL A 43 8.96 16.85 8.56
CA VAL A 43 7.84 15.93 8.40
C VAL A 43 7.48 15.76 6.93
N VAL A 44 7.43 16.87 6.19
CA VAL A 44 7.14 16.85 4.76
C VAL A 44 8.23 16.08 4.00
N ARG A 45 9.49 16.33 4.35
CA ARG A 45 10.63 15.66 3.73
C ARG A 45 10.60 14.17 4.01
N PHE A 46 10.26 13.76 5.23
CA PHE A 46 10.13 12.35 5.60
C PHE A 46 9.02 11.68 4.78
N LEU A 47 7.85 12.30 4.70
CA LEU A 47 6.73 11.75 3.95
C LEU A 47 7.09 11.58 2.47
N HIS A 48 7.75 12.56 1.87
CA HIS A 48 8.18 12.47 0.48
C HIS A 48 9.23 11.37 0.30
N ALA A 49 10.18 11.25 1.21
CA ALA A 49 11.23 10.23 1.13
C ALA A 49 10.65 8.81 1.17
N VAL A 50 9.58 8.60 1.94
CA VAL A 50 8.93 7.29 2.05
C VAL A 50 8.02 6.99 0.87
N THR A 51 7.40 8.00 0.28
CA THR A 51 6.40 7.81 -0.79
C THR A 51 6.99 7.89 -2.20
N GLU A 52 8.04 8.66 -2.42
CA GLU A 52 8.62 8.87 -3.75
C GLU A 52 9.09 7.57 -4.44
N PRO A 53 9.70 6.59 -3.74
CA PRO A 53 10.10 5.36 -4.41
C PRO A 53 8.95 4.65 -5.13
N VAL A 54 7.73 4.78 -4.63
CA VAL A 54 6.54 4.18 -5.23
C VAL A 54 5.84 5.14 -6.18
N LEU A 55 5.76 6.42 -5.82
CA LEU A 55 5.04 7.42 -6.61
C LEU A 55 5.79 7.81 -7.89
N ARG A 56 7.12 7.82 -7.84
CA ARG A 56 7.91 8.27 -8.99
C ARG A 56 7.70 7.41 -10.23
N PRO A 57 7.75 6.06 -10.16
CA PRO A 57 7.46 5.23 -11.32
C PRO A 57 6.05 5.44 -11.88
N VAL A 58 5.07 5.60 -11.00
CA VAL A 58 3.68 5.85 -11.41
C VAL A 58 3.58 7.18 -12.12
N ARG A 59 4.24 8.21 -11.58
CA ARG A 59 4.25 9.55 -12.17
C ARG A 59 4.87 9.53 -13.57
N ARG A 60 5.90 8.74 -13.78
CA ARG A 60 6.53 8.58 -15.09
C ARG A 60 5.59 7.95 -16.11
N LEU A 61 4.79 6.97 -15.69
CA LEU A 61 3.85 6.29 -16.58
C LEU A 61 2.71 7.20 -17.01
N ILE A 62 2.24 8.03 -16.10
CA ILE A 62 1.13 8.95 -16.38
C ILE A 62 1.62 10.18 -17.15
N GLY A 63 2.81 10.66 -16.81
CA GLY A 63 3.37 11.88 -17.39
C GLY A 63 2.53 13.09 -17.04
N HIS A 64 2.48 14.04 -17.95
CA HIS A 64 1.72 15.28 -17.76
C HIS A 64 0.36 15.24 -18.45
N ARG A 65 -0.13 14.05 -18.78
CA ARG A 65 -1.36 13.89 -19.58
C ARG A 65 -2.60 14.45 -18.89
N LEU A 66 -2.60 14.53 -17.57
CA LEU A 66 -3.77 14.91 -16.79
C LEU A 66 -3.65 16.30 -16.17
N GLY A 67 -2.73 17.11 -16.68
CA GLY A 67 -2.61 18.51 -16.28
C GLY A 67 -1.68 18.71 -15.08
N PRO A 68 -1.81 19.85 -14.38
CA PRO A 68 -0.90 20.22 -13.31
C PRO A 68 -1.12 19.48 -12.00
N ILE A 69 -2.24 18.74 -11.87
CA ILE A 69 -2.55 18.01 -10.63
C ILE A 69 -1.87 16.65 -10.68
N ASP A 70 -1.12 16.34 -9.63
CA ASP A 70 -0.47 15.05 -9.49
C ASP A 70 -1.48 14.03 -8.96
N ILE A 71 -1.89 13.08 -9.81
CA ILE A 71 -2.82 12.01 -9.42
C ILE A 71 -2.11 10.71 -9.09
N SER A 72 -0.77 10.68 -9.12
CA SER A 72 -0.01 9.49 -8.78
C SER A 72 -0.36 8.92 -7.41
N PRO A 73 -0.53 9.74 -6.35
CA PRO A 73 -0.95 9.21 -5.05
C PRO A 73 -2.29 8.47 -5.11
N LEU A 74 -3.24 8.97 -5.91
CA LEU A 74 -4.54 8.34 -6.05
C LEU A 74 -4.42 6.95 -6.67
N ILE A 75 -3.57 6.80 -7.70
CA ILE A 75 -3.33 5.52 -8.35
C ILE A 75 -2.67 4.55 -7.39
N VAL A 76 -1.71 5.00 -6.59
CA VAL A 76 -1.04 4.16 -5.59
C VAL A 76 -2.05 3.71 -4.53
N ILE A 77 -2.93 4.59 -4.09
CA ILE A 77 -3.99 4.24 -3.13
C ILE A 77 -4.88 3.15 -3.69
N LEU A 78 -5.31 3.28 -4.94
CA LEU A 78 -6.15 2.26 -5.60
C LEU A 78 -5.40 0.94 -5.72
N ALA A 79 -4.11 0.99 -6.03
CA ALA A 79 -3.29 -0.22 -6.11
C ALA A 79 -3.17 -0.91 -4.75
N ILE A 80 -3.00 -0.15 -3.68
CA ILE A 80 -2.95 -0.71 -2.33
C ILE A 80 -4.26 -1.39 -1.98
N ILE A 81 -5.39 -0.74 -2.26
CA ILE A 81 -6.71 -1.30 -2.01
C ILE A 81 -6.89 -2.60 -2.80
N PHE A 82 -6.48 -2.61 -4.07
CA PHE A 82 -6.57 -3.81 -4.90
C PHE A 82 -5.75 -4.96 -4.32
N ILE A 83 -4.52 -4.68 -3.90
CA ILE A 83 -3.65 -5.70 -3.29
C ILE A 83 -4.29 -6.25 -2.01
N GLN A 84 -4.85 -5.39 -1.17
CA GLN A 84 -5.49 -5.83 0.06
C GLN A 84 -6.74 -6.67 -0.22
N LYS A 85 -7.56 -6.25 -1.16
CA LYS A 85 -8.83 -6.94 -1.45
C LYS A 85 -8.63 -8.22 -2.27
N PHE A 86 -7.57 -8.30 -3.05
CA PHE A 86 -7.32 -9.45 -3.92
C PHE A 86 -6.24 -10.36 -3.36
N LEU A 87 -5.00 -9.89 -3.28
CA LEU A 87 -3.87 -10.77 -2.92
C LEU A 87 -3.91 -11.18 -1.45
N ILE A 88 -4.10 -10.23 -0.55
CA ILE A 88 -4.10 -10.53 0.89
C ILE A 88 -5.29 -11.42 1.24
N ALA A 89 -6.48 -11.11 0.73
CA ALA A 89 -7.66 -11.92 0.96
C ALA A 89 -7.49 -13.33 0.41
N SER A 90 -6.88 -13.46 -0.78
CA SER A 90 -6.62 -14.78 -1.39
C SER A 90 -5.65 -15.61 -0.56
N PHE A 91 -4.58 -15.00 -0.04
CA PHE A 91 -3.65 -15.72 0.83
C PHE A 91 -4.29 -16.17 2.13
N ILE A 92 -5.15 -15.36 2.71
CA ILE A 92 -5.89 -15.74 3.92
C ILE A 92 -6.82 -16.92 3.63
N GLU A 93 -7.53 -16.90 2.52
CA GLU A 93 -8.41 -18.00 2.12
C GLU A 93 -7.63 -19.28 1.88
N ILE A 94 -6.47 -19.18 1.21
CA ILE A 94 -5.61 -20.34 0.99
C ILE A 94 -5.14 -20.90 2.33
N GLY A 95 -4.74 -20.02 3.26
CA GLY A 95 -4.35 -20.43 4.59
C GLY A 95 -5.43 -21.18 5.33
N HIS A 96 -6.68 -20.70 5.25
CA HIS A 96 -7.82 -21.37 5.86
C HIS A 96 -8.09 -22.73 5.21
N LYS A 97 -7.99 -22.83 3.89
CA LYS A 97 -8.14 -24.10 3.20
C LYS A 97 -7.09 -25.11 3.62
N ILE A 98 -5.84 -24.68 3.72
CA ILE A 98 -4.75 -25.54 4.15
C ILE A 98 -5.00 -26.03 5.58
N LYS A 99 -5.47 -25.15 6.46
CA LYS A 99 -5.80 -25.54 7.84
C LYS A 99 -6.97 -26.53 7.88
N GLY A 100 -8.02 -26.24 7.11
CA GLY A 100 -9.23 -27.05 7.13
C GLY A 100 -9.11 -28.42 6.53
N GLY A 101 -8.14 -28.61 5.61
CA GLY A 101 -7.96 -29.87 4.92
C GLY A 101 -6.91 -30.81 5.52
N ALA A 102 -6.31 -30.45 6.66
CA ALA A 102 -5.19 -31.22 7.21
C ALA A 102 -5.27 -31.34 8.72
N PHE A 103 -4.74 -32.46 9.21
CA PHE A 103 -4.73 -32.77 10.65
C PHE A 103 -3.60 -32.11 11.42
N ILE A 104 -2.66 -31.52 10.74
CA ILE A 104 -1.46 -30.96 11.38
C ILE A 104 -1.36 -29.48 11.11
#